data_d40e1246d40c098fe13eacf7ce046968
#
_entry.id   d40e1246d40c098fe13eacf7ce046968
#
_cell.length_a   1.000
_cell.length_b   1.000
_cell.length_c   1.000
_cell.angle_alpha   90.00
_cell.angle_beta   90.00
_cell.angle_gamma   90.00
#
_symmetry.space_group_name_H-M   'P 1'
#
loop_
_entity.id
_entity.type
_entity.pdbx_description
1 polymer ?
#
loop_
_entity_poly.entity_id
_entity_poly.type
_entity_poly.pdbx_seq_one_letter_code
_entity_poly.pdbx_strand_id
1 'polypeptide(L)'
;MIMLSRIVTEEFIDYNQHVSETAYYSISIRSLQELHEKLGLNSLFWEYNVAPIVFNSRMEFVREVFKDEKMQIKVEFTSKSKGFRKWCRTFEIFNGSGKTAAHI
;
A
#
# COMPACT_ATOMS: atom_id res chain seq x y z
N MET A 1 2.78 1.62 13.20
CA MET A 1 3.53 1.36 11.97
C MET A 1 3.48 -0.12 11.61
N ILE A 2 3.21 -0.43 10.38
CA ILE A 2 3.13 -1.81 9.88
C ILE A 2 4.09 -1.93 8.70
N MET A 3 4.84 -3.03 8.64
CA MET A 3 5.75 -3.32 7.53
C MET A 3 5.27 -4.57 6.80
N LEU A 4 5.04 -4.45 5.51
CA LEU A 4 4.62 -5.52 4.62
C LEU A 4 5.71 -5.82 3.60
N SER A 5 5.76 -7.03 3.08
CA SER A 5 6.75 -7.44 2.07
C SER A 5 6.07 -8.10 0.90
N ARG A 6 6.59 -7.86 -0.31
CA ARG A 6 6.08 -8.49 -1.53
C ARG A 6 7.18 -8.63 -2.57
N ILE A 7 7.21 -9.77 -3.24
CA ILE A 7 8.10 -9.99 -4.38
C ILE A 7 7.44 -9.42 -5.63
N VAL A 8 8.18 -8.66 -6.42
CA VAL A 8 7.69 -8.11 -7.67
C VAL A 8 7.60 -9.21 -8.72
N THR A 9 6.38 -9.51 -9.14
CA THR A 9 6.12 -10.50 -10.21
C THR A 9 5.90 -9.79 -11.54
N GLU A 10 5.93 -10.55 -12.62
CA GLU A 10 5.83 -10.01 -13.98
C GLU A 10 4.55 -9.21 -14.23
N GLU A 11 3.46 -9.54 -13.58
CA GLU A 11 2.18 -8.84 -13.73
C GLU A 11 2.25 -7.35 -13.35
N PHE A 12 3.25 -6.95 -12.55
CA PHE A 12 3.45 -5.57 -12.12
C PHE A 12 4.42 -4.77 -13.00
N ILE A 13 5.01 -5.43 -13.99
CA ILE A 13 6.02 -4.84 -14.89
C ILE A 13 5.35 -4.34 -16.16
N ASP A 14 5.69 -3.14 -16.58
CA ASP A 14 5.23 -2.57 -17.84
C ASP A 14 6.28 -2.71 -18.96
N TYR A 15 6.04 -2.09 -20.10
CA TYR A 15 6.95 -2.12 -21.24
C TYR A 15 8.32 -1.45 -20.96
N ASN A 16 8.44 -0.66 -19.90
CA ASN A 16 9.69 -0.05 -19.48
C ASN A 16 10.56 -0.98 -18.63
N GLN A 17 10.13 -2.22 -18.39
CA GLN A 17 10.84 -3.24 -17.63
C GLN A 17 10.94 -2.95 -16.14
N HIS A 18 10.12 -2.08 -15.59
CA HIS A 18 10.04 -1.83 -14.16
C HIS A 18 8.57 -1.71 -13.72
N VAL A 19 8.36 -1.66 -12.41
CA VAL A 19 7.02 -1.57 -11.82
C VAL A 19 6.30 -0.33 -12.36
N SER A 20 5.09 -0.53 -12.88
CA SER A 20 4.28 0.54 -13.44
C SER A 20 3.70 1.46 -12.36
N GLU A 21 3.31 2.67 -12.75
CA GLU A 21 2.69 3.65 -11.84
C GLU A 21 1.50 3.06 -11.09
N THR A 22 0.61 2.41 -11.81
CA THR A 22 -0.60 1.83 -11.22
C THR A 22 -0.29 0.64 -10.33
N ALA A 23 0.78 -0.09 -10.62
CA ALA A 23 1.17 -1.26 -9.84
C ALA A 23 1.63 -0.91 -8.44
N TYR A 24 2.32 0.21 -8.24
CA TYR A 24 2.70 0.65 -6.89
C TYR A 24 1.49 0.77 -5.98
N TYR A 25 0.46 1.43 -6.45
CA TYR A 25 -0.77 1.60 -5.68
C TYR A 25 -1.47 0.25 -5.46
N SER A 26 -1.60 -0.53 -6.52
CA SER A 26 -2.24 -1.85 -6.47
C SER A 26 -1.56 -2.81 -5.50
N ILE A 27 -0.23 -2.87 -5.52
CA ILE A 27 0.55 -3.70 -4.60
C ILE A 27 0.31 -3.28 -3.15
N SER A 28 0.34 -1.98 -2.90
CA SER A 28 0.13 -1.44 -1.56
C SER A 28 -1.26 -1.78 -1.02
N ILE A 29 -2.29 -1.58 -1.82
CA ILE A 29 -3.68 -1.86 -1.44
C ILE A 29 -3.90 -3.35 -1.23
N ARG A 30 -3.41 -4.21 -2.12
CA ARG A 30 -3.54 -5.67 -1.98
C ARG A 30 -2.86 -6.16 -0.71
N SER A 31 -1.67 -5.67 -0.42
CA SER A 31 -0.94 -6.05 0.78
C SER A 31 -1.70 -5.66 2.05
N LEU A 32 -2.29 -4.48 2.06
CA LEU A 32 -3.10 -4.03 3.18
C LEU A 32 -4.39 -4.83 3.33
N GLN A 33 -5.05 -5.17 2.22
CA GLN A 33 -6.26 -6.00 2.23
C GLN A 33 -5.98 -7.41 2.77
N GLU A 34 -4.88 -8.01 2.39
CA GLU A 34 -4.45 -9.31 2.92
C GLU A 34 -4.23 -9.25 4.44
N LEU A 35 -3.64 -8.16 4.93
CA LEU A 35 -3.47 -7.95 6.36
C LEU A 35 -4.81 -7.80 7.07
N HIS A 36 -5.74 -7.03 6.52
CA HIS A 36 -7.09 -6.86 7.08
C HIS A 36 -7.82 -8.20 7.18
N GLU A 37 -7.70 -9.03 6.17
CA GLU A 37 -8.30 -10.36 6.17
C GLU A 37 -7.72 -11.24 7.27
N LYS A 38 -6.39 -11.27 7.40
CA LYS A 38 -5.71 -12.04 8.44
C LYS A 38 -6.09 -11.61 9.86
N LEU A 39 -6.36 -10.33 10.06
CA LEU A 39 -6.76 -9.77 11.35
C LEU A 39 -8.27 -9.84 11.61
N GLY A 40 -9.06 -10.33 10.64
CA GLY A 40 -10.51 -10.41 10.76
C GLY A 40 -11.22 -9.06 10.69
N LEU A 41 -10.56 -8.01 10.22
CA LEU A 41 -11.14 -6.66 10.16
C LEU A 41 -12.27 -6.56 9.15
N ASN A 42 -12.20 -7.32 8.05
CA ASN A 42 -13.27 -7.33 7.05
C ASN A 42 -14.60 -7.80 7.64
N SER A 43 -14.56 -8.82 8.50
CA SER A 43 -15.74 -9.30 9.20
C SER A 43 -16.31 -8.27 10.17
N LEU A 44 -15.45 -7.54 10.87
CA LEU A 44 -15.86 -6.45 11.76
C LEU A 44 -16.51 -5.31 10.99
N PHE A 45 -15.96 -4.91 9.85
CA PHE A 45 -16.55 -3.88 9.00
C PHE A 45 -17.95 -4.27 8.52
N TRP A 46 -18.09 -5.53 8.14
CA TRP A 46 -19.40 -6.07 7.73
C TRP A 46 -20.41 -6.08 8.86
N GLU A 47 -20.01 -6.59 10.04
CA GLU A 47 -20.86 -6.70 11.22
C GLU A 47 -21.39 -5.34 11.68
N TYR A 48 -20.53 -4.31 11.69
CA TYR A 48 -20.92 -2.97 12.12
C TYR A 48 -21.41 -2.07 10.98
N ASN A 49 -21.54 -2.61 9.78
CA ASN A 49 -21.98 -1.87 8.60
C ASN A 49 -21.15 -0.61 8.34
N VAL A 50 -19.82 -0.76 8.45
CA VAL A 50 -18.87 0.31 8.24
C VAL A 50 -17.97 -0.05 7.05
N ALA A 51 -17.73 0.92 6.16
CA ALA A 51 -16.82 0.75 5.03
C ALA A 51 -15.90 1.96 4.92
N PRO A 52 -14.59 1.76 4.86
CA PRO A 52 -13.68 2.87 4.57
C PRO A 52 -13.82 3.30 3.11
N ILE A 53 -13.87 4.62 2.90
CA ILE A 53 -13.99 5.22 1.57
C ILE A 53 -12.80 6.15 1.34
N VAL A 54 -12.11 5.97 0.23
CA VAL A 54 -11.02 6.87 -0.17
C VAL A 54 -11.62 8.05 -0.93
N PHE A 55 -11.36 9.26 -0.45
CA PHE A 55 -11.82 10.47 -1.13
C PHE A 55 -10.67 11.33 -1.68
N ASN A 56 -9.44 11.05 -1.31
CA ASN A 56 -8.27 11.74 -1.82
C ASN A 56 -7.05 10.82 -1.73
N SER A 57 -6.23 10.82 -2.78
CA SER A 57 -5.00 10.04 -2.82
C SER A 57 -3.91 10.79 -3.58
N ARG A 58 -2.67 10.71 -3.08
CA ARG A 58 -1.52 11.35 -3.69
C ARG A 58 -0.38 10.35 -3.80
N MET A 59 0.27 10.33 -4.96
CA MET A 59 1.41 9.43 -5.22
C MET A 59 2.62 10.20 -5.67
N GLU A 60 3.79 9.81 -5.17
CA GLU A 60 5.07 10.38 -5.57
C GLU A 60 6.04 9.23 -5.83
N PHE A 61 6.66 9.23 -7.01
CA PHE A 61 7.58 8.20 -7.44
C PHE A 61 9.01 8.74 -7.38
N VAL A 62 9.91 7.98 -6.77
CA VAL A 62 11.28 8.40 -6.50
C VAL A 62 12.30 7.52 -7.23
N ARG A 63 12.09 6.20 -7.25
CA ARG A 63 13.01 5.22 -7.86
C ARG A 63 12.25 4.11 -8.54
N GLU A 64 12.91 3.51 -9.52
CA GLU A 64 12.40 2.33 -10.21
C GLU A 64 12.55 1.09 -9.33
N VAL A 65 11.64 0.15 -9.49
CA VAL A 65 11.71 -1.19 -8.90
C VAL A 65 11.55 -2.19 -10.02
N PHE A 66 12.36 -3.24 -9.99
CA PHE A 66 12.43 -4.22 -11.07
C PHE A 66 11.84 -5.56 -10.64
N LYS A 67 11.56 -6.40 -11.64
CA LYS A 67 11.09 -7.76 -11.43
C LYS A 67 12.02 -8.52 -10.49
N ASP A 68 11.44 -9.38 -9.67
CA ASP A 68 12.11 -10.24 -8.69
C ASP A 68 12.69 -9.52 -7.47
N GLU A 69 12.67 -8.18 -7.43
CA GLU A 69 13.03 -7.46 -6.22
C GLU A 69 12.00 -7.70 -5.11
N LYS A 70 12.47 -7.70 -3.88
CA LYS A 70 11.62 -7.75 -2.71
C LYS A 70 11.29 -6.32 -2.28
N MET A 71 10.06 -5.91 -2.49
CA MET A 71 9.56 -4.63 -2.02
C MET A 71 9.15 -4.73 -0.56
N GLN A 72 9.46 -3.70 0.19
CA GLN A 72 8.93 -3.51 1.53
C GLN A 72 7.99 -2.31 1.53
N ILE A 73 6.87 -2.44 2.20
CA ILE A 73 5.81 -1.43 2.23
C ILE A 73 5.55 -1.07 3.68
N LYS A 74 5.89 0.15 4.04
CA LYS A 74 5.65 0.68 5.37
C LYS A 74 4.30 1.40 5.36
N VAL A 75 3.41 1.02 6.26
CA VAL A 75 2.07 1.59 6.37
C VAL A 75 1.94 2.33 7.69
N GLU A 76 1.49 3.57 7.63
CA GLU A 76 1.19 4.38 8.81
C GLU A 76 -0.21 4.95 8.69
N PHE A 77 -0.89 5.04 9.83
CA PHE A 77 -2.23 5.63 9.93
C PHE A 77 -2.19 6.81 10.88
N THR A 78 -2.83 7.90 10.47
CA THR A 78 -2.95 9.10 11.30
C THR A 78 -4.40 9.58 11.28
N SER A 79 -4.99 9.83 12.43
CA SER A 79 -6.32 10.42 12.49
C SER A 79 -6.25 11.89 12.08
N LYS A 80 -7.15 12.29 11.18
CA LYS A 80 -7.23 13.66 10.65
C LYS A 80 -8.38 14.47 11.26
N SER A 81 -9.24 13.85 12.06
CA SER A 81 -10.38 14.53 12.63
C SER A 81 -10.65 14.09 14.05
N LYS A 82 -11.32 14.96 14.79
CA LYS A 82 -11.85 14.65 16.11
C LYS A 82 -12.91 13.55 15.95
N GLY A 83 -12.88 12.55 16.82
CA GLY A 83 -13.79 11.40 16.74
C GLY A 83 -13.39 10.34 15.74
N PHE A 84 -12.21 10.43 15.17
CA PHE A 84 -11.62 9.39 14.30
C PHE A 84 -12.45 9.04 13.06
N ARG A 85 -13.18 9.99 12.51
CA ARG A 85 -13.98 9.78 11.29
C ARG A 85 -13.17 9.87 10.01
N LYS A 86 -12.08 10.67 10.03
CA LYS A 86 -11.18 10.86 8.90
C LYS A 86 -9.80 10.39 9.25
N TRP A 87 -9.22 9.60 8.36
CA TRP A 87 -7.91 9.02 8.54
C TRP A 87 -7.00 9.33 7.35
N CYS A 88 -5.75 9.52 7.64
CA CYS A 88 -4.70 9.52 6.63
C CYS A 88 -3.95 8.20 6.72
N ARG A 89 -3.78 7.56 5.59
CA ARG A 89 -2.99 6.35 5.44
C ARG A 89 -1.83 6.68 4.50
N THR A 90 -0.61 6.42 4.94
CA THR A 90 0.56 6.62 4.12
C THR A 90 1.27 5.30 3.88
N PHE A 91 1.72 5.10 2.65
CA PHE A 91 2.60 4.01 2.26
C PHE A 91 3.94 4.59 1.87
N GLU A 92 5.01 4.03 2.40
CA GLU A 92 6.34 4.26 1.88
C GLU A 92 6.86 2.93 1.35
N ILE A 93 7.24 2.91 0.08
CA ILE A 93 7.65 1.70 -0.62
C ILE A 93 9.16 1.74 -0.81
N PHE A 94 9.82 0.67 -0.40
CA PHE A 94 11.26 0.51 -0.51
C PHE A 94 11.58 -0.55 -1.56
N ASN A 95 12.66 -0.32 -2.32
CA ASN A 95 13.15 -1.30 -3.28
C ASN A 95 13.92 -2.44 -2.58
N GLY A 96 14.45 -3.38 -3.35
CA GLY A 96 15.19 -4.52 -2.81
C GLY A 96 16.47 -4.15 -2.07
N SER A 97 17.01 -2.95 -2.27
CA SER A 97 18.18 -2.42 -1.56
C SER A 97 17.81 -1.60 -0.33
N GLY A 98 16.54 -1.51 0.01
CA GLY A 98 16.05 -0.75 1.16
C GLY A 98 15.96 0.75 0.96
N LYS A 99 16.05 1.23 -0.29
CA LYS A 99 15.91 2.65 -0.61
C LYS A 99 14.48 2.98 -0.98
N THR A 100 14.02 4.17 -0.60
CA THR A 100 12.67 4.65 -0.92
C THR A 100 12.46 4.68 -2.44
N ALA A 101 11.39 4.04 -2.88
CA ALA A 101 10.98 3.99 -4.29
C ALA A 101 9.73 4.84 -4.54
N ALA A 102 8.78 4.86 -3.63
CA ALA A 102 7.54 5.63 -3.78
C ALA A 102 6.91 5.99 -2.44
N HIS A 103 6.09 7.04 -2.46
CA HIS A 103 5.21 7.45 -1.37
C HIS A 103 3.77 7.52 -1.89
N ILE A 104 2.84 7.05 -1.09
CA ILE A 104 1.41 7.12 -1.43
C ILE A 104 0.60 7.69 -0.27
#